data_d651bc39942c27427e944e98a2c1bd95
#
_entry.id   d651bc39942c27427e944e98a2c1bd95
#
_cell.length_a   1.000
_cell.length_b   1.000
_cell.length_c   1.000
_cell.angle_alpha   90.00
_cell.angle_beta   90.00
_cell.angle_gamma   90.00
#
_symmetry.space_group_name_H-M   'P 1'
#
loop_
_entity.id
_entity.type
_entity.pdbx_description
1 polymer ?
#
loop_
_entity_poly.entity_id
_entity_poly.type
_entity_poly.pdbx_seq_one_letter_code
_entity_poly.pdbx_strand_id
1 'polypeptide(L)'
;MTERNITVGILNGKRISFSLCGYNIPDGDYSAEYADGRIRLYGNTHEVIDSNSENEVLFTPQNDKAFFTLHDVTIGIQFHWQRQEDQMFRGSLRFIIDGDIITAINIISLEDYLTCVISSEMNANASLEFLKAHAVISRSWAYARITQFSHHTLFDVCADDHCQRYQGIGRVTNDNAVRAVKETEDEVLVYDGEICDTRYSKCCGGKTELFSTCWEDEDKPYLVCKEDPYCNTSDKEVLSQVLNSYDMETMDFHDWEVHYTTDELSSLLRKKQPGFKGTVRELQPVSYGPSDRIKQLRIISDKSDITIGKELAIRRALSLTHLKSSAFTITHTEDGFLLKGKGWGHGVGLCQIGAAVMGNKGFRYRDILEYYYPGTEIKSIDSLSC
;
A
#
# COMPACT_ATOMS: atom_id res chain seq x y z
N MET A 1 12.99 -21.84 -15.37
CA MET A 1 11.94 -20.88 -14.94
C MET A 1 12.24 -19.56 -15.61
N THR A 2 11.33 -18.97 -16.32
CA THR A 2 11.48 -17.62 -16.88
C THR A 2 11.32 -16.64 -15.72
N GLU A 3 12.37 -15.85 -15.45
CA GLU A 3 12.34 -14.80 -14.45
C GLU A 3 11.21 -13.80 -14.78
N ARG A 4 10.26 -13.62 -13.86
CA ARG A 4 9.13 -12.71 -14.04
C ARG A 4 9.50 -11.36 -13.44
N ASN A 5 9.59 -10.35 -14.29
CA ASN A 5 9.86 -8.99 -13.88
C ASN A 5 8.57 -8.21 -13.61
N ILE A 6 8.67 -7.26 -12.68
CA ILE A 6 7.66 -6.26 -12.39
C ILE A 6 8.28 -4.86 -12.53
N THR A 7 7.47 -3.91 -12.99
CA THR A 7 7.87 -2.51 -13.12
C THR A 7 7.20 -1.68 -12.04
N VAL A 8 8.01 -0.95 -11.24
CA VAL A 8 7.55 -0.18 -10.08
C VAL A 8 7.83 1.29 -10.28
N GLY A 9 6.80 2.12 -10.39
CA GLY A 9 6.93 3.58 -10.40
C GLY A 9 7.25 4.10 -8.99
N ILE A 10 8.41 4.76 -8.82
CA ILE A 10 8.91 5.18 -7.51
C ILE A 10 8.70 6.67 -7.27
N LEU A 11 9.18 7.50 -8.18
CA LEU A 11 9.26 8.95 -8.02
C LEU A 11 9.02 9.62 -9.37
N ASN A 12 8.38 10.77 -9.36
CA ASN A 12 8.23 11.60 -10.54
C ASN A 12 8.57 13.07 -10.25
N GLY A 13 8.97 13.80 -11.28
CA GLY A 13 9.32 15.22 -11.16
C GLY A 13 9.97 15.77 -12.43
N LYS A 14 10.21 17.08 -12.44
CA LYS A 14 10.97 17.71 -13.54
C LYS A 14 12.44 17.34 -13.50
N ARG A 15 12.97 17.11 -12.31
CA ARG A 15 14.35 16.67 -12.07
C ARG A 15 14.36 15.63 -10.94
N ILE A 16 15.12 14.56 -11.15
CA ILE A 16 15.30 13.48 -10.17
C ILE A 16 16.79 13.25 -9.98
N SER A 17 17.25 13.29 -8.73
CA SER A 17 18.62 12.99 -8.33
C SER A 17 18.76 11.52 -7.93
N PHE A 18 19.85 10.88 -8.35
CA PHE A 18 20.08 9.46 -8.09
C PHE A 18 21.57 9.14 -8.08
N SER A 19 21.93 8.01 -7.47
CA SER A 19 23.30 7.46 -7.49
C SER A 19 23.27 6.06 -8.09
N LEU A 20 24.33 5.69 -8.79
CA LEU A 20 24.52 4.35 -9.38
C LEU A 20 25.80 3.71 -8.85
N CYS A 21 25.72 2.40 -8.60
CA CYS A 21 26.88 1.55 -8.27
C CYS A 21 26.77 0.21 -9.01
N GLY A 22 27.73 -0.08 -9.88
CA GLY A 22 27.80 -1.32 -10.65
C GLY A 22 26.90 -1.37 -11.89
N TYR A 23 26.62 -0.24 -12.51
CA TYR A 23 25.81 -0.12 -13.74
C TYR A 23 26.68 0.08 -14.99
N ASN A 24 26.02 0.12 -16.14
CA ASN A 24 26.65 0.32 -17.46
C ASN A 24 27.24 1.72 -17.70
N ILE A 25 27.30 2.55 -16.67
CA ILE A 25 28.01 3.85 -16.63
C ILE A 25 28.84 3.93 -15.33
N PRO A 26 29.81 4.85 -15.21
CA PRO A 26 30.62 4.98 -13.99
C PRO A 26 29.79 5.11 -12.72
N ASP A 27 30.31 4.57 -11.61
CA ASP A 27 29.70 4.77 -10.30
C ASP A 27 29.75 6.25 -9.90
N GLY A 28 28.66 6.76 -9.31
CA GLY A 28 28.58 8.15 -8.89
C GLY A 28 27.17 8.69 -8.80
N ASP A 29 27.09 10.01 -8.56
CA ASP A 29 25.85 10.75 -8.42
C ASP A 29 25.46 11.40 -9.75
N TYR A 30 24.18 11.36 -10.03
CA TYR A 30 23.60 11.81 -11.29
C TYR A 30 22.27 12.56 -11.03
N SER A 31 21.83 13.27 -12.06
CA SER A 31 20.43 13.73 -12.12
C SER A 31 19.89 13.57 -13.53
N ALA A 32 18.61 13.21 -13.62
CA ALA A 32 17.83 13.21 -14.84
C ALA A 32 16.83 14.38 -14.79
N GLU A 33 16.67 15.10 -15.91
CA GLU A 33 15.81 16.27 -16.02
C GLU A 33 14.99 16.23 -17.30
N TYR A 34 13.70 16.55 -17.22
CA TYR A 34 12.88 16.83 -18.39
C TYR A 34 13.21 18.21 -18.94
N ALA A 35 13.67 18.29 -20.17
CA ALA A 35 13.94 19.54 -20.86
C ALA A 35 13.65 19.42 -22.36
N ASP A 36 12.78 20.28 -22.88
CA ASP A 36 12.46 20.41 -24.31
C ASP A 36 12.01 19.09 -25.00
N GLY A 37 11.17 18.30 -24.27
CA GLY A 37 10.67 17.02 -24.76
C GLY A 37 11.68 15.87 -24.70
N ARG A 38 12.77 15.99 -23.94
CA ARG A 38 13.85 15.01 -23.81
C ARG A 38 14.27 14.82 -22.37
N ILE A 39 14.93 13.70 -22.08
CA ILE A 39 15.60 13.45 -20.82
C ILE A 39 17.06 13.85 -20.94
N ARG A 40 17.49 14.82 -20.14
CA ARG A 40 18.90 15.22 -20.03
C ARG A 40 19.50 14.61 -18.77
N LEU A 41 20.68 13.99 -18.91
CA LEU A 41 21.44 13.43 -17.80
C LEU A 41 22.61 14.33 -17.46
N TYR A 42 22.82 14.53 -16.15
CA TYR A 42 23.93 15.29 -15.61
C TYR A 42 24.71 14.43 -14.63
N GLY A 43 26.04 14.34 -14.80
CA GLY A 43 26.94 13.72 -13.84
C GLY A 43 27.44 14.69 -12.78
N ASN A 44 28.33 14.23 -11.91
CA ASN A 44 28.94 15.01 -10.82
C ASN A 44 29.61 16.33 -11.27
N THR A 45 30.08 16.40 -12.51
CA THR A 45 30.74 17.58 -13.11
C THR A 45 29.76 18.52 -13.82
N HIS A 46 28.45 18.28 -13.70
CA HIS A 46 27.39 18.97 -14.44
C HIS A 46 27.52 18.86 -15.98
N GLU A 47 28.33 17.92 -16.46
CA GLU A 47 28.41 17.59 -17.87
C GLU A 47 27.16 16.84 -18.31
N VAL A 48 26.59 17.27 -19.46
CA VAL A 48 25.47 16.56 -20.10
C VAL A 48 25.98 15.25 -20.64
N ILE A 49 25.53 14.15 -20.06
CA ILE A 49 25.72 12.82 -20.65
C ILE A 49 24.62 12.67 -21.69
N ASP A 50 24.97 12.85 -22.96
CA ASP A 50 24.01 12.79 -24.06
C ASP A 50 23.35 11.39 -24.12
N SER A 51 22.07 11.31 -23.79
CA SER A 51 21.29 10.11 -24.09
C SER A 51 20.68 10.27 -25.49
N ASN A 52 21.09 9.42 -26.40
CA ASN A 52 20.51 9.38 -27.76
C ASN A 52 19.04 8.93 -27.80
N SER A 53 18.42 8.67 -26.66
CA SER A 53 17.00 8.27 -26.54
C SER A 53 16.12 9.47 -26.22
N GLU A 54 15.18 9.75 -27.09
CA GLU A 54 14.31 10.93 -26.97
C GLU A 54 13.27 10.79 -25.83
N ASN A 55 12.83 9.57 -25.50
CA ASN A 55 11.69 9.35 -24.61
C ASN A 55 11.99 8.56 -23.33
N GLU A 56 13.06 7.79 -23.28
CA GLU A 56 13.43 6.97 -22.11
C GLU A 56 14.93 6.80 -21.97
N VAL A 57 15.39 6.55 -20.75
CA VAL A 57 16.76 6.18 -20.40
C VAL A 57 16.73 4.95 -19.50
N LEU A 58 17.56 3.95 -19.83
CA LEU A 58 17.64 2.69 -19.08
C LEU A 58 19.07 2.45 -18.57
N PHE A 59 19.19 2.24 -17.28
CA PHE A 59 20.40 1.78 -16.62
C PHE A 59 20.23 0.32 -16.20
N THR A 60 21.13 -0.54 -16.67
CA THR A 60 21.12 -1.98 -16.39
C THR A 60 22.26 -2.38 -15.46
N PRO A 61 22.01 -3.22 -14.45
CA PRO A 61 23.04 -3.70 -13.56
C PRO A 61 24.05 -4.59 -14.31
N GLN A 62 25.33 -4.49 -13.97
CA GLN A 62 26.39 -5.32 -14.54
C GLN A 62 26.68 -6.58 -13.70
N ASN A 63 26.17 -6.64 -12.48
CA ASN A 63 26.31 -7.77 -11.55
C ASN A 63 25.26 -7.75 -10.47
N ASP A 64 25.14 -8.84 -9.70
CA ASP A 64 24.12 -9.03 -8.66
C ASP A 64 24.31 -8.13 -7.43
N LYS A 65 25.45 -7.44 -7.30
CA LYS A 65 25.70 -6.48 -6.22
C LYS A 65 25.36 -5.05 -6.60
N ALA A 66 25.04 -4.81 -7.88
CA ALA A 66 24.65 -3.49 -8.35
C ALA A 66 23.41 -2.98 -7.62
N PHE A 67 23.41 -1.69 -7.31
CA PHE A 67 22.27 -0.99 -6.74
C PHE A 67 22.24 0.45 -7.20
N PHE A 68 21.05 1.05 -7.18
CA PHE A 68 20.89 2.49 -7.35
C PHE A 68 20.17 3.09 -6.13
N THR A 69 20.41 4.36 -5.89
CA THR A 69 19.71 5.14 -4.86
C THR A 69 18.93 6.26 -5.54
N LEU A 70 17.65 6.38 -5.23
CA LEU A 70 16.88 7.59 -5.53
C LEU A 70 16.87 8.48 -4.30
N HIS A 71 17.20 9.76 -4.50
CA HIS A 71 17.26 10.75 -3.42
C HIS A 71 15.92 11.45 -3.24
N ASP A 72 15.63 11.86 -1.99
CA ASP A 72 14.43 12.63 -1.63
C ASP A 72 13.11 11.97 -2.03
N VAL A 73 13.03 10.63 -1.98
CA VAL A 73 11.78 9.90 -2.26
C VAL A 73 10.75 10.23 -1.19
N THR A 74 9.61 10.79 -1.59
CA THR A 74 8.51 11.06 -0.67
C THR A 74 7.77 9.79 -0.35
N ILE A 75 7.70 9.43 0.93
CA ILE A 75 6.98 8.27 1.46
C ILE A 75 5.84 8.70 2.38
N GLY A 76 4.81 7.85 2.52
CA GLY A 76 3.64 8.13 3.34
C GLY A 76 2.85 9.32 2.82
N ILE A 77 2.65 9.41 1.53
CA ILE A 77 1.96 10.53 0.87
C ILE A 77 0.57 10.74 1.49
N GLN A 78 0.32 11.94 2.02
CA GLN A 78 -0.90 12.32 2.73
C GLN A 78 -1.13 11.60 4.08
N PHE A 79 -0.15 10.89 4.63
CA PHE A 79 -0.18 10.38 6.00
C PHE A 79 0.52 11.35 6.96
N HIS A 80 0.25 11.20 8.26
CA HIS A 80 0.86 12.04 9.30
C HIS A 80 2.39 11.87 9.41
N TRP A 81 2.93 10.77 8.88
CA TRP A 81 4.34 10.42 8.86
C TRP A 81 5.01 10.69 7.50
N GLN A 82 4.36 11.46 6.59
CA GLN A 82 4.95 11.83 5.30
C GLN A 82 6.31 12.51 5.48
N ARG A 83 7.31 12.01 4.77
CA ARG A 83 8.67 12.53 4.77
C ARG A 83 9.40 12.20 3.48
N GLN A 84 10.59 12.78 3.32
CA GLN A 84 11.52 12.41 2.26
C GLN A 84 12.66 11.58 2.83
N GLU A 85 13.11 10.59 2.09
CA GLU A 85 14.25 9.76 2.42
C GLU A 85 14.93 9.22 1.15
N ASP A 86 16.24 8.93 1.27
CA ASP A 86 16.95 8.23 0.22
C ASP A 86 16.60 6.75 0.26
N GLN A 87 16.27 6.19 -0.91
CA GLN A 87 15.89 4.78 -1.02
C GLN A 87 16.80 4.04 -2.00
N MET A 88 17.26 2.87 -1.59
CA MET A 88 18.18 2.02 -2.34
C MET A 88 17.44 0.84 -2.97
N PHE A 89 17.73 0.56 -4.24
CA PHE A 89 17.05 -0.48 -5.02
C PHE A 89 18.05 -1.34 -5.79
N ARG A 90 17.64 -2.57 -6.08
CA ARG A 90 18.29 -3.46 -7.06
C ARG A 90 17.52 -3.47 -8.37
N GLY A 91 18.06 -4.20 -9.38
CA GLY A 91 17.45 -4.30 -10.70
C GLY A 91 17.79 -3.10 -11.58
N SER A 92 17.02 -2.88 -12.65
CA SER A 92 17.28 -1.80 -13.60
C SER A 92 16.53 -0.53 -13.19
N LEU A 93 17.11 0.63 -13.47
CA LEU A 93 16.49 1.94 -13.33
C LEU A 93 16.14 2.48 -14.70
N ARG A 94 14.86 2.78 -14.93
CA ARG A 94 14.35 3.40 -16.14
C ARG A 94 13.75 4.76 -15.83
N PHE A 95 14.11 5.77 -16.59
CA PHE A 95 13.39 7.04 -16.65
C PHE A 95 12.56 7.09 -17.92
N ILE A 96 11.31 7.54 -17.81
CA ILE A 96 10.38 7.74 -18.93
C ILE A 96 9.71 9.10 -18.82
N ILE A 97 9.44 9.74 -19.98
CA ILE A 97 8.69 11.00 -20.01
C ILE A 97 7.20 10.72 -19.77
N ASP A 98 6.61 11.52 -18.87
CA ASP A 98 5.18 11.54 -18.55
C ASP A 98 4.68 12.99 -18.60
N GLY A 99 4.17 13.40 -19.76
CA GLY A 99 3.80 14.80 -20.01
C GLY A 99 5.02 15.74 -20.00
N ASP A 100 5.11 16.62 -19.00
CA ASP A 100 6.18 17.60 -18.81
C ASP A 100 7.12 17.28 -17.63
N ILE A 101 7.09 16.03 -17.17
CA ILE A 101 7.94 15.47 -16.10
C ILE A 101 8.54 14.14 -16.53
N ILE A 102 9.42 13.59 -15.70
CA ILE A 102 9.95 12.23 -15.84
C ILE A 102 9.51 11.38 -14.66
N THR A 103 9.34 10.08 -14.90
CA THR A 103 9.05 9.08 -13.88
C THR A 103 10.21 8.10 -13.78
N ALA A 104 10.72 7.89 -12.57
CA ALA A 104 11.70 6.86 -12.25
C ALA A 104 10.98 5.55 -11.97
N ILE A 105 11.35 4.50 -12.72
CA ILE A 105 10.76 3.17 -12.67
C ILE A 105 11.84 2.15 -12.35
N ASN A 106 11.62 1.33 -11.33
CA ASN A 106 12.45 0.18 -11.05
C ASN A 106 11.94 -1.04 -11.82
N ILE A 107 12.80 -1.76 -12.50
CA ILE A 107 12.52 -3.05 -13.15
C ILE A 107 13.26 -4.11 -12.36
N ILE A 108 12.54 -5.04 -11.76
CA ILE A 108 13.08 -6.00 -10.79
C ILE A 108 12.35 -7.34 -10.89
N SER A 109 12.98 -8.45 -10.46
CA SER A 109 12.28 -9.74 -10.37
C SER A 109 11.11 -9.65 -9.39
N LEU A 110 10.03 -10.38 -9.66
CA LEU A 110 8.85 -10.40 -8.77
C LEU A 110 9.23 -10.85 -7.35
N GLU A 111 10.11 -11.82 -7.19
CA GLU A 111 10.52 -12.36 -5.89
C GLU A 111 11.38 -11.34 -5.10
N ASP A 112 12.28 -10.61 -5.75
CA ASP A 112 13.03 -9.53 -5.10
C ASP A 112 12.11 -8.35 -4.73
N TYR A 113 11.15 -8.01 -5.59
CA TYR A 113 10.11 -7.03 -5.28
C TYR A 113 9.34 -7.42 -4.01
N LEU A 114 8.88 -8.68 -3.92
CA LEU A 114 8.14 -9.19 -2.76
C LEU A 114 8.97 -9.17 -1.48
N THR A 115 10.26 -9.48 -1.57
CA THR A 115 11.18 -9.40 -0.43
C THR A 115 11.22 -7.97 0.14
N CYS A 116 11.28 -6.97 -0.75
CA CYS A 116 11.25 -5.56 -0.36
C CYS A 116 9.88 -5.13 0.17
N VAL A 117 8.77 -5.57 -0.45
CA VAL A 117 7.40 -5.30 0.01
C VAL A 117 7.19 -5.80 1.44
N ILE A 118 7.49 -7.08 1.69
CA ILE A 118 7.32 -7.68 3.02
C ILE A 118 8.14 -6.94 4.07
N SER A 119 9.39 -6.58 3.73
CA SER A 119 10.28 -5.83 4.64
C SER A 119 9.84 -4.38 4.85
N SER A 120 9.05 -3.80 3.92
CA SER A 120 8.51 -2.45 4.02
C SER A 120 7.18 -2.40 4.77
N GLU A 121 6.36 -3.44 4.61
CA GLU A 121 5.04 -3.54 5.24
C GLU A 121 5.12 -3.96 6.71
N MET A 122 6.10 -4.81 7.05
CA MET A 122 6.20 -5.47 8.35
C MET A 122 7.63 -5.51 8.88
N ASN A 123 7.74 -5.82 10.18
CA ASN A 123 9.03 -6.04 10.80
C ASN A 123 9.60 -7.40 10.37
N ALA A 124 10.86 -7.42 9.99
CA ALA A 124 11.59 -8.61 9.61
C ALA A 124 11.69 -9.68 10.74
N ASN A 125 11.41 -9.32 12.00
CA ASN A 125 11.36 -10.26 13.14
C ASN A 125 10.00 -10.96 13.30
N ALA A 126 9.04 -10.72 12.41
CA ALA A 126 7.77 -11.42 12.42
C ALA A 126 7.92 -12.93 12.26
N SER A 127 6.93 -13.70 12.72
CA SER A 127 6.95 -15.15 12.59
C SER A 127 7.03 -15.56 11.11
N LEU A 128 7.84 -16.59 10.81
CA LEU A 128 8.05 -17.05 9.43
C LEU A 128 6.74 -17.45 8.75
N GLU A 129 5.82 -18.06 9.47
CA GLU A 129 4.52 -18.48 8.93
C GLU A 129 3.64 -17.27 8.54
N PHE A 130 3.66 -16.20 9.32
CA PHE A 130 2.99 -14.95 8.96
C PHE A 130 3.63 -14.30 7.72
N LEU A 131 4.98 -14.25 7.65
CA LEU A 131 5.69 -13.71 6.49
C LEU A 131 5.42 -14.54 5.23
N LYS A 132 5.35 -15.88 5.33
CA LYS A 132 4.96 -16.75 4.21
C LYS A 132 3.53 -16.47 3.73
N ALA A 133 2.58 -16.37 4.64
CA ALA A 133 1.21 -16.03 4.29
C ALA A 133 1.17 -14.69 3.53
N HIS A 134 1.92 -13.70 4.03
CA HIS A 134 1.99 -12.39 3.39
C HIS A 134 2.72 -12.42 2.03
N ALA A 135 3.76 -13.26 1.87
CA ALA A 135 4.43 -13.46 0.58
C ALA A 135 3.47 -13.99 -0.48
N VAL A 136 2.68 -15.02 -0.14
CA VAL A 136 1.69 -15.60 -1.07
C VAL A 136 0.62 -14.60 -1.47
N ILE A 137 0.03 -13.85 -0.51
CA ILE A 137 -0.99 -12.85 -0.86
C ILE A 137 -0.42 -11.66 -1.62
N SER A 138 0.77 -11.19 -1.25
CA SER A 138 1.41 -10.08 -1.96
C SER A 138 1.76 -10.46 -3.40
N ARG A 139 2.21 -11.72 -3.62
CA ARG A 139 2.46 -12.27 -4.97
C ARG A 139 1.18 -12.40 -5.77
N SER A 140 0.12 -12.96 -5.18
CA SER A 140 -1.19 -13.10 -5.83
C SER A 140 -1.72 -11.74 -6.28
N TRP A 141 -1.69 -10.76 -5.39
CA TRP A 141 -2.13 -9.41 -5.69
C TRP A 141 -1.29 -8.75 -6.79
N ALA A 142 0.04 -8.80 -6.68
CA ALA A 142 0.93 -8.22 -7.68
C ALA A 142 0.75 -8.86 -9.05
N TYR A 143 0.66 -10.19 -9.10
CA TYR A 143 0.49 -10.92 -10.36
C TYR A 143 -0.89 -10.65 -11.01
N ALA A 144 -1.95 -10.56 -10.21
CA ALA A 144 -3.26 -10.14 -10.70
C ALA A 144 -3.23 -8.71 -11.27
N ARG A 145 -2.44 -7.79 -10.68
CA ARG A 145 -2.24 -6.43 -11.21
C ARG A 145 -1.51 -6.42 -12.55
N ILE A 146 -0.45 -7.19 -12.69
CA ILE A 146 0.31 -7.31 -13.94
C ILE A 146 -0.56 -7.90 -15.05
N THR A 147 -1.41 -8.89 -14.76
CA THR A 147 -2.10 -9.69 -15.77
C THR A 147 -3.55 -9.31 -16.03
N GLN A 148 -4.25 -8.75 -15.04
CA GLN A 148 -5.71 -8.57 -15.11
C GLN A 148 -6.18 -7.13 -14.89
N PHE A 149 -5.49 -6.32 -14.06
CA PHE A 149 -6.04 -5.07 -13.54
C PHE A 149 -5.04 -3.91 -13.48
N SER A 150 -4.25 -3.65 -14.51
CA SER A 150 -3.32 -2.51 -14.49
C SER A 150 -4.07 -1.18 -14.31
N HIS A 151 -3.69 -0.40 -13.29
CA HIS A 151 -4.21 0.96 -13.05
C HIS A 151 -3.26 2.04 -13.55
N HIS A 152 -2.04 1.65 -13.89
CA HIS A 152 -0.98 2.53 -14.36
C HIS A 152 -0.70 2.24 -15.84
N THR A 153 -0.39 3.27 -16.61
CA THR A 153 -0.11 3.14 -18.04
C THR A 153 1.38 2.97 -18.36
N LEU A 154 2.26 3.40 -17.43
CA LEU A 154 3.71 3.43 -17.66
C LEU A 154 4.47 2.33 -16.88
N PHE A 155 3.85 1.75 -15.87
CA PHE A 155 4.40 0.72 -14.99
C PHE A 155 3.28 -0.14 -14.41
N ASP A 156 3.62 -1.29 -13.83
CA ASP A 156 2.63 -2.24 -13.29
C ASP A 156 2.06 -1.78 -11.95
N VAL A 157 2.92 -1.32 -11.04
CA VAL A 157 2.54 -0.91 -9.67
C VAL A 157 3.32 0.34 -9.25
N CYS A 158 2.78 1.14 -8.34
CA CYS A 158 3.52 2.21 -7.68
C CYS A 158 4.12 1.74 -6.35
N ALA A 159 5.10 2.49 -5.84
CA ALA A 159 5.81 2.17 -4.60
C ALA A 159 5.06 2.57 -3.32
N ASP A 160 3.90 3.22 -3.44
CA ASP A 160 3.13 3.79 -2.32
C ASP A 160 1.96 2.88 -1.90
N ASP A 161 1.35 3.20 -0.75
CA ASP A 161 0.20 2.48 -0.15
C ASP A 161 -1.05 2.34 -1.06
N HIS A 162 -1.08 3.01 -2.22
CA HIS A 162 -2.11 2.78 -3.24
C HIS A 162 -2.00 1.38 -3.88
N CYS A 163 -0.77 0.88 -4.05
CA CYS A 163 -0.48 -0.48 -4.49
C CYS A 163 0.02 -1.32 -3.30
N GLN A 164 1.31 -1.46 -3.17
CA GLN A 164 1.97 -2.11 -2.02
C GLN A 164 3.16 -1.26 -1.61
N ARG A 165 3.39 -1.14 -0.31
CA ARG A 165 4.53 -0.36 0.20
C ARG A 165 5.85 -0.99 -0.24
N TYR A 166 6.58 -0.28 -1.10
CA TYR A 166 7.84 -0.73 -1.67
C TYR A 166 8.91 0.33 -1.43
N GLN A 167 9.77 0.11 -0.43
CA GLN A 167 10.80 1.08 0.00
C GLN A 167 12.23 0.57 -0.25
N GLY A 168 12.38 -0.34 -1.20
CA GLY A 168 13.67 -0.85 -1.65
C GLY A 168 14.38 -1.77 -0.66
N ILE A 169 15.64 -2.10 -0.99
CA ILE A 169 16.47 -3.07 -0.25
C ILE A 169 16.95 -2.57 1.11
N GLY A 170 16.95 -1.27 1.37
CA GLY A 170 17.33 -0.70 2.66
C GLY A 170 16.44 -1.14 3.83
N ARG A 171 15.25 -1.69 3.55
CA ARG A 171 14.33 -2.25 4.55
C ARG A 171 14.57 -3.73 4.83
N VAL A 172 15.33 -4.41 4.01
CA VAL A 172 15.66 -5.84 4.19
C VAL A 172 16.76 -5.95 5.26
N THR A 173 16.36 -6.04 6.53
CA THR A 173 17.29 -6.01 7.68
C THR A 173 17.69 -7.39 8.18
N ASN A 174 17.02 -8.46 7.74
CA ASN A 174 17.35 -9.85 8.05
C ASN A 174 16.85 -10.81 6.96
N ASP A 175 17.22 -12.09 7.08
CA ASP A 175 16.95 -13.12 6.08
C ASP A 175 15.50 -13.69 6.13
N ASN A 176 14.67 -13.34 7.11
CA ASN A 176 13.35 -13.97 7.27
C ASN A 176 12.40 -13.64 6.11
N ALA A 177 12.41 -12.40 5.60
CA ALA A 177 11.62 -12.02 4.43
C ALA A 177 12.11 -12.77 3.18
N VAL A 178 13.43 -12.81 2.95
CA VAL A 178 14.06 -13.58 1.86
C VAL A 178 13.66 -15.05 1.94
N ARG A 179 13.76 -15.63 3.14
CA ARG A 179 13.41 -17.01 3.39
C ARG A 179 11.91 -17.28 3.17
N ALA A 180 11.03 -16.40 3.64
CA ALA A 180 9.58 -16.54 3.46
C ALA A 180 9.19 -16.53 1.97
N VAL A 181 9.75 -15.59 1.20
CA VAL A 181 9.55 -15.47 -0.24
C VAL A 181 10.05 -16.72 -0.97
N LYS A 182 11.29 -17.17 -0.67
CA LYS A 182 11.89 -18.36 -1.27
C LYS A 182 11.14 -19.66 -0.94
N GLU A 183 10.70 -19.84 0.31
CA GLU A 183 9.97 -21.05 0.73
C GLU A 183 8.53 -21.11 0.21
N THR A 184 8.03 -20.03 -0.37
CA THR A 184 6.72 -19.92 -1.04
C THR A 184 6.84 -19.47 -2.50
N GLU A 185 8.01 -19.69 -3.11
CA GLU A 185 8.29 -19.27 -4.49
C GLU A 185 7.20 -19.77 -5.45
N ASP A 186 6.74 -18.89 -6.35
CA ASP A 186 5.66 -19.13 -7.31
C ASP A 186 4.27 -19.46 -6.71
N GLU A 187 4.09 -19.56 -5.39
CA GLU A 187 2.78 -19.84 -4.79
C GLU A 187 1.86 -18.62 -4.85
N VAL A 188 0.65 -18.80 -5.41
CA VAL A 188 -0.43 -17.81 -5.46
C VAL A 188 -1.74 -18.42 -5.00
N LEU A 189 -2.67 -17.57 -4.54
CA LEU A 189 -4.04 -17.96 -4.27
C LEU A 189 -4.89 -17.93 -5.54
N VAL A 190 -5.65 -18.99 -5.77
CA VAL A 190 -6.51 -19.18 -6.93
C VAL A 190 -7.92 -19.52 -6.46
N TYR A 191 -8.92 -18.94 -7.09
CA TYR A 191 -10.33 -19.24 -6.90
C TYR A 191 -10.98 -19.44 -8.28
N ASP A 192 -11.65 -20.56 -8.48
CA ASP A 192 -12.31 -20.91 -9.75
C ASP A 192 -11.38 -20.78 -10.99
N GLY A 193 -10.11 -21.16 -10.82
CA GLY A 193 -9.10 -21.14 -11.88
C GLY A 193 -8.41 -19.79 -12.09
N GLU A 194 -8.85 -18.71 -11.47
CA GLU A 194 -8.26 -17.37 -11.60
C GLU A 194 -7.46 -16.96 -10.35
N ILE A 195 -6.43 -16.14 -10.55
CA ILE A 195 -5.63 -15.61 -9.47
C ILE A 195 -6.44 -14.57 -8.68
N CYS A 196 -6.41 -14.71 -7.37
CA CYS A 196 -7.20 -13.87 -6.46
C CYS A 196 -6.64 -12.45 -6.33
N ASP A 197 -7.51 -11.44 -6.33
CA ASP A 197 -7.23 -10.08 -5.85
C ASP A 197 -7.19 -10.08 -4.31
N THR A 198 -6.06 -10.46 -3.74
CA THR A 198 -5.86 -10.70 -2.31
C THR A 198 -5.64 -9.39 -1.56
N ARG A 199 -6.70 -8.83 -0.98
CA ARG A 199 -6.65 -7.60 -0.19
C ARG A 199 -6.22 -7.88 1.24
N TYR A 200 -5.50 -6.93 1.85
CA TYR A 200 -5.10 -6.98 3.26
C TYR A 200 -5.08 -5.60 3.88
N SER A 201 -5.25 -5.52 5.18
CA SER A 201 -5.22 -4.27 5.94
C SER A 201 -4.59 -4.45 7.31
N LYS A 202 -4.17 -3.36 7.93
CA LYS A 202 -3.46 -3.36 9.20
C LYS A 202 -4.28 -4.05 10.31
N CYS A 203 -5.54 -3.60 10.52
CA CYS A 203 -6.43 -4.15 11.55
C CYS A 203 -7.89 -4.10 11.06
N CYS A 204 -8.59 -5.24 11.08
CA CYS A 204 -10.01 -5.29 10.68
C CYS A 204 -10.96 -4.71 11.73
N GLY A 205 -10.53 -4.58 13.01
CA GLY A 205 -11.36 -4.07 14.11
C GLY A 205 -12.35 -5.07 14.67
N GLY A 206 -12.04 -6.37 14.61
CA GLY A 206 -12.87 -7.47 15.12
C GLY A 206 -13.70 -8.20 14.07
N LYS A 207 -13.81 -7.63 12.85
CA LYS A 207 -14.59 -8.22 11.78
C LYS A 207 -14.07 -7.80 10.41
N THR A 208 -13.87 -8.74 9.48
CA THR A 208 -13.47 -8.44 8.12
C THR A 208 -14.63 -7.86 7.31
N GLU A 209 -14.31 -7.16 6.21
CA GLU A 209 -15.29 -6.45 5.39
C GLU A 209 -15.42 -7.08 4.00
N LEU A 210 -16.52 -6.79 3.29
CA LEU A 210 -16.73 -7.16 1.89
C LEU A 210 -16.06 -6.16 0.93
N PHE A 211 -15.63 -6.66 -0.21
CA PHE A 211 -14.97 -5.86 -1.25
C PHE A 211 -15.85 -4.68 -1.72
N SER A 212 -17.14 -4.91 -1.92
CA SER A 212 -18.11 -3.90 -2.42
C SER A 212 -18.33 -2.70 -1.49
N THR A 213 -17.95 -2.79 -0.22
CA THR A 213 -17.98 -1.64 0.71
C THR A 213 -16.90 -0.63 0.38
N CYS A 214 -15.76 -1.08 -0.13
CA CYS A 214 -14.55 -0.28 -0.31
C CYS A 214 -14.30 0.14 -1.77
N TRP A 215 -14.63 -0.73 -2.73
CA TRP A 215 -14.37 -0.53 -4.16
C TRP A 215 -15.65 -0.67 -4.99
N GLU A 216 -15.61 -1.43 -6.10
CA GLU A 216 -16.73 -1.67 -7.01
C GLU A 216 -17.89 -2.39 -6.28
N ASP A 217 -19.12 -2.28 -6.79
CA ASP A 217 -20.30 -2.92 -6.19
C ASP A 217 -20.44 -4.41 -6.59
N GLU A 218 -19.30 -5.12 -6.65
CA GLU A 218 -19.20 -6.54 -6.95
C GLU A 218 -18.38 -7.23 -5.85
N ASP A 219 -18.93 -8.26 -5.22
CA ASP A 219 -18.24 -8.99 -4.18
C ASP A 219 -17.45 -10.16 -4.76
N LYS A 220 -16.29 -10.44 -4.14
CA LYS A 220 -15.43 -11.58 -4.49
C LYS A 220 -15.70 -12.70 -3.50
N PRO A 221 -16.04 -13.93 -3.96
CA PRO A 221 -16.48 -15.03 -3.09
C PRO A 221 -15.49 -15.42 -1.99
N TYR A 222 -14.21 -15.19 -2.21
CA TYR A 222 -13.13 -15.47 -1.26
C TYR A 222 -12.80 -14.30 -0.31
N LEU A 223 -13.39 -13.12 -0.51
CA LEU A 223 -13.25 -11.96 0.38
C LEU A 223 -14.50 -11.84 1.24
N VAL A 224 -14.57 -12.69 2.26
CA VAL A 224 -15.77 -12.83 3.10
C VAL A 224 -15.73 -11.90 4.30
N CYS A 225 -16.92 -11.53 4.78
CA CYS A 225 -17.08 -10.89 6.07
C CYS A 225 -17.18 -11.96 7.16
N LYS A 226 -16.28 -11.92 8.14
CA LYS A 226 -16.26 -12.84 9.27
C LYS A 226 -15.69 -12.20 10.53
N GLU A 227 -16.08 -12.72 11.69
CA GLU A 227 -15.48 -12.33 12.97
C GLU A 227 -13.99 -12.71 13.00
N ASP A 228 -13.17 -11.78 13.52
CA ASP A 228 -11.73 -11.99 13.70
C ASP A 228 -11.34 -11.80 15.19
N PRO A 229 -11.33 -12.88 15.97
CA PRO A 229 -10.97 -12.83 17.39
C PRO A 229 -9.47 -12.60 17.63
N TYR A 230 -8.67 -12.62 16.59
CA TYR A 230 -7.21 -12.50 16.68
C TYR A 230 -6.73 -11.04 16.61
N CYS A 231 -7.49 -10.14 16.03
CA CYS A 231 -7.01 -8.78 15.74
C CYS A 231 -6.97 -7.83 16.94
N ASN A 232 -7.64 -8.17 18.06
CA ASN A 232 -7.59 -7.40 19.30
C ASN A 232 -6.55 -7.97 20.25
N THR A 233 -5.32 -7.50 20.16
CA THR A 233 -4.21 -7.92 21.02
C THR A 233 -3.51 -6.72 21.65
N SER A 234 -3.08 -6.87 22.89
CA SER A 234 -2.20 -5.94 23.59
C SER A 234 -0.76 -6.47 23.72
N ASP A 235 -0.48 -7.63 23.12
CA ASP A 235 0.84 -8.23 23.12
C ASP A 235 1.81 -7.39 22.27
N LYS A 236 2.73 -6.71 22.95
CA LYS A 236 3.70 -5.81 22.33
C LYS A 236 4.66 -6.53 21.38
N GLU A 237 4.99 -7.78 21.66
CA GLU A 237 5.86 -8.59 20.82
C GLU A 237 5.17 -8.86 19.48
N VAL A 238 3.90 -9.27 19.51
CA VAL A 238 3.11 -9.47 18.29
C VAL A 238 2.90 -8.15 17.53
N LEU A 239 2.54 -7.07 18.25
CA LEU A 239 2.33 -5.77 17.63
C LEU A 239 3.59 -5.23 16.95
N SER A 240 4.76 -5.44 17.53
CA SER A 240 6.05 -5.03 16.95
C SER A 240 6.37 -5.76 15.64
N GLN A 241 5.70 -6.86 15.33
CA GLN A 241 5.86 -7.59 14.06
C GLN A 241 5.12 -6.91 12.90
N VAL A 242 4.05 -6.16 13.19
CA VAL A 242 3.17 -5.55 12.18
C VAL A 242 3.28 -4.04 12.16
N LEU A 243 3.45 -3.44 13.34
CA LEU A 243 3.56 -1.99 13.48
C LEU A 243 5.04 -1.59 13.35
N ASN A 244 5.33 -0.70 12.39
CA ASN A 244 6.66 -0.09 12.32
C ASN A 244 6.82 0.97 13.42
N SER A 245 8.01 1.58 13.53
CA SER A 245 8.31 2.58 14.57
C SER A 245 7.34 3.76 14.59
N TYR A 246 6.76 4.13 13.46
CA TYR A 246 5.80 5.24 13.34
C TYR A 246 4.39 4.81 13.71
N ASP A 247 3.99 3.60 13.33
CA ASP A 247 2.70 3.02 13.71
C ASP A 247 2.63 2.77 15.22
N MET A 248 3.78 2.52 15.88
CA MET A 248 3.88 2.33 17.33
C MET A 248 3.66 3.62 18.15
N GLU A 249 3.72 4.79 17.53
CA GLU A 249 3.43 6.07 18.19
C GLU A 249 1.94 6.21 18.55
N THR A 250 1.06 5.48 17.86
CA THR A 250 -0.39 5.48 18.07
C THR A 250 -0.91 4.07 18.29
N MET A 251 -1.02 3.65 19.57
CA MET A 251 -1.46 2.29 19.95
C MET A 251 -2.98 2.08 19.88
N ASP A 252 -3.73 3.06 19.44
CA ASP A 252 -5.20 3.04 19.30
C ASP A 252 -5.67 2.47 17.94
N PHE A 253 -4.99 1.44 17.42
CA PHE A 253 -5.26 0.84 16.11
C PHE A 253 -6.54 0.00 16.06
N HIS A 254 -6.96 -0.59 17.21
CA HIS A 254 -8.17 -1.41 17.28
C HIS A 254 -9.40 -0.57 17.63
N ASP A 255 -9.31 0.25 18.69
CA ASP A 255 -10.36 1.18 19.10
C ASP A 255 -9.77 2.59 19.14
N TRP A 256 -10.43 3.54 18.48
CA TRP A 256 -9.95 4.91 18.35
C TRP A 256 -11.09 5.92 18.48
N GLU A 257 -10.76 7.14 18.87
CA GLU A 257 -11.71 8.24 18.87
C GLU A 257 -11.09 9.54 18.35
N VAL A 258 -11.94 10.37 17.74
CA VAL A 258 -11.58 11.70 17.28
C VAL A 258 -12.73 12.64 17.61
N HIS A 259 -12.42 13.78 18.23
CA HIS A 259 -13.37 14.85 18.49
C HIS A 259 -13.09 16.03 17.56
N TYR A 260 -14.14 16.59 17.01
CA TYR A 260 -14.11 17.81 16.21
C TYR A 260 -15.13 18.80 16.77
N THR A 261 -14.72 20.04 16.94
CA THR A 261 -15.68 21.15 17.05
C THR A 261 -16.41 21.33 15.71
N THR A 262 -17.60 21.93 15.74
CA THR A 262 -18.39 22.21 14.52
C THR A 262 -17.59 23.05 13.50
N ASP A 263 -16.79 24.01 14.00
CA ASP A 263 -15.98 24.89 13.15
C ASP A 263 -14.78 24.17 12.53
N GLU A 264 -14.08 23.33 13.28
CA GLU A 264 -12.98 22.49 12.78
C GLU A 264 -13.46 21.54 11.69
N LEU A 265 -14.56 20.80 11.94
CA LEU A 265 -15.10 19.87 10.95
C LEU A 265 -15.62 20.60 9.70
N SER A 266 -16.30 21.75 9.86
CA SER A 266 -16.74 22.56 8.73
C SER A 266 -15.59 23.09 7.89
N SER A 267 -14.50 23.51 8.54
CA SER A 267 -13.28 23.98 7.87
C SER A 267 -12.57 22.86 7.11
N LEU A 268 -12.49 21.68 7.73
CA LEU A 268 -11.95 20.48 7.11
C LEU A 268 -12.75 20.06 5.88
N LEU A 269 -14.08 19.99 6.00
CA LEU A 269 -14.97 19.60 4.91
C LEU A 269 -14.92 20.60 3.74
N ARG A 270 -14.86 21.90 4.00
CA ARG A 270 -14.68 22.91 2.94
C ARG A 270 -13.38 22.72 2.16
N LYS A 271 -12.32 22.28 2.83
CA LYS A 271 -11.01 22.01 2.21
C LYS A 271 -11.01 20.71 1.40
N LYS A 272 -11.68 19.67 1.90
CA LYS A 272 -11.61 18.30 1.36
C LYS A 272 -12.74 17.95 0.39
N GLN A 273 -13.89 18.63 0.46
CA GLN A 273 -15.09 18.31 -0.32
C GLN A 273 -15.56 19.54 -1.12
N PRO A 274 -15.28 19.59 -2.43
CA PRO A 274 -15.64 20.77 -3.26
C PRO A 274 -17.15 21.13 -3.25
N GLY A 275 -18.01 20.13 -3.04
CA GLY A 275 -19.47 20.33 -2.95
C GLY A 275 -19.98 20.82 -1.59
N PHE A 276 -19.15 20.80 -0.55
CA PHE A 276 -19.53 21.21 0.79
C PHE A 276 -19.43 22.74 0.98
N LYS A 277 -20.49 23.35 1.52
CA LYS A 277 -20.57 24.79 1.83
C LYS A 277 -21.25 24.98 3.20
N GLY A 278 -20.94 26.10 3.86
CA GLY A 278 -21.58 26.46 5.12
C GLY A 278 -20.97 25.77 6.34
N THR A 279 -21.81 25.59 7.36
CA THR A 279 -21.47 24.99 8.66
C THR A 279 -22.16 23.65 8.80
N VAL A 280 -21.41 22.60 9.13
CA VAL A 280 -21.95 21.23 9.29
C VAL A 280 -22.99 21.21 10.42
N ARG A 281 -24.10 20.51 10.16
CA ARG A 281 -25.21 20.33 11.11
C ARG A 281 -25.33 18.88 11.51
N GLU A 282 -25.12 17.96 10.56
CA GLU A 282 -25.34 16.55 10.77
C GLU A 282 -24.39 15.72 9.89
N LEU A 283 -23.91 14.60 10.44
CA LEU A 283 -23.28 13.50 9.73
C LEU A 283 -24.21 12.30 9.82
N GLN A 284 -24.79 11.85 8.71
CA GLN A 284 -25.78 10.78 8.67
C GLN A 284 -25.25 9.59 7.86
N PRO A 285 -24.88 8.46 8.49
CA PRO A 285 -24.60 7.24 7.75
C PRO A 285 -25.84 6.77 6.97
N VAL A 286 -25.68 6.56 5.66
CA VAL A 286 -26.78 6.16 4.76
C VAL A 286 -26.78 4.64 4.55
N SER A 287 -25.61 4.05 4.41
CA SER A 287 -25.45 2.60 4.25
C SER A 287 -24.16 2.12 4.88
N TYR A 288 -24.16 0.85 5.26
CA TYR A 288 -23.05 0.17 5.90
C TYR A 288 -22.66 -1.10 5.14
N GLY A 289 -21.41 -1.49 5.23
CA GLY A 289 -20.97 -2.84 5.02
C GLY A 289 -21.27 -3.73 6.24
N PRO A 290 -21.11 -5.03 6.12
CA PRO A 290 -21.45 -5.96 7.20
C PRO A 290 -20.48 -5.91 8.41
N SER A 291 -19.32 -5.23 8.31
CA SER A 291 -18.41 -4.98 9.44
C SER A 291 -18.65 -3.63 10.12
N ASP A 292 -19.83 -3.05 9.95
CA ASP A 292 -20.21 -1.72 10.43
C ASP A 292 -19.37 -0.57 9.82
N ARG A 293 -18.64 -0.82 8.73
CA ARG A 293 -18.00 0.25 7.95
C ARG A 293 -19.05 1.04 7.19
N ILE A 294 -19.02 2.35 7.34
CA ILE A 294 -19.90 3.26 6.59
C ILE A 294 -19.49 3.19 5.12
N LYS A 295 -20.44 2.76 4.26
CA LYS A 295 -20.29 2.70 2.80
C LYS A 295 -20.66 4.02 2.14
N GLN A 296 -21.69 4.70 2.70
CA GLN A 296 -22.15 6.02 2.26
C GLN A 296 -22.45 6.91 3.45
N LEU A 297 -21.94 8.13 3.43
CA LEU A 297 -22.12 9.14 4.46
C LEU A 297 -22.75 10.40 3.85
N ARG A 298 -23.91 10.81 4.33
CA ARG A 298 -24.56 12.09 4.03
C ARG A 298 -24.07 13.13 5.00
N ILE A 299 -23.64 14.29 4.49
CA ILE A 299 -23.13 15.42 5.24
C ILE A 299 -24.05 16.60 5.00
N ILE A 300 -24.75 17.04 6.04
CA ILE A 300 -25.75 18.10 5.99
C ILE A 300 -25.18 19.35 6.66
N SER A 301 -25.26 20.47 5.97
CA SER A 301 -24.92 21.79 6.48
C SER A 301 -26.10 22.76 6.38
N ASP A 302 -25.90 23.99 6.81
CA ASP A 302 -26.86 25.09 6.61
C ASP A 302 -26.96 25.56 5.14
N LYS A 303 -26.02 25.12 4.25
CA LYS A 303 -25.95 25.58 2.85
C LYS A 303 -25.72 24.47 1.82
N SER A 304 -25.49 23.24 2.25
CA SER A 304 -25.27 22.10 1.35
C SER A 304 -25.72 20.79 1.98
N ASP A 305 -26.07 19.85 1.12
CA ASP A 305 -26.45 18.48 1.45
C ASP A 305 -25.76 17.59 0.43
N ILE A 306 -24.74 16.85 0.86
CA ILE A 306 -23.91 16.01 -0.01
C ILE A 306 -23.84 14.60 0.54
N THR A 307 -23.75 13.62 -0.34
CA THR A 307 -23.47 12.23 0.03
C THR A 307 -22.14 11.82 -0.58
N ILE A 308 -21.28 11.25 0.24
CA ILE A 308 -19.97 10.72 -0.16
C ILE A 308 -19.89 9.22 0.12
N GLY A 309 -19.09 8.53 -0.60
CA GLY A 309 -18.74 7.10 -0.49
C GLY A 309 -17.61 6.84 -1.46
N LYS A 310 -16.88 5.80 -1.37
CA LYS A 310 -16.96 4.67 -0.44
C LYS A 310 -16.03 4.87 0.77
N GLU A 311 -15.60 3.77 1.38
CA GLU A 311 -14.81 3.70 2.63
C GLU A 311 -13.67 4.73 2.66
N LEU A 312 -12.76 4.68 1.68
CA LEU A 312 -11.59 5.57 1.63
C LEU A 312 -11.96 7.04 1.44
N ALA A 313 -13.01 7.34 0.64
CA ALA A 313 -13.47 8.71 0.43
C ALA A 313 -14.01 9.33 1.73
N ILE A 314 -14.72 8.54 2.54
CA ILE A 314 -15.22 8.96 3.87
C ILE A 314 -14.04 9.24 4.81
N ARG A 315 -13.05 8.36 4.87
CA ARG A 315 -11.86 8.55 5.70
C ARG A 315 -11.09 9.83 5.32
N ARG A 316 -10.92 10.06 4.03
CA ARG A 316 -10.24 11.26 3.49
C ARG A 316 -11.00 12.55 3.74
N ALA A 317 -12.33 12.51 3.70
CA ALA A 317 -13.17 13.69 3.92
C ALA A 317 -13.13 14.18 5.36
N LEU A 318 -13.03 13.26 6.32
CA LEU A 318 -13.13 13.53 7.75
C LEU A 318 -11.76 13.60 8.46
N SER A 319 -10.66 13.78 7.72
CA SER A 319 -9.33 13.98 8.32
C SER A 319 -8.45 14.80 7.38
N LEU A 320 -7.45 15.50 7.93
CA LEU A 320 -6.40 16.15 7.12
C LEU A 320 -5.62 15.13 6.31
N THR A 321 -5.39 13.96 6.89
CA THR A 321 -4.80 12.79 6.25
C THR A 321 -5.90 11.77 5.92
N HIS A 322 -6.03 10.72 6.73
CA HIS A 322 -7.11 9.74 6.67
C HIS A 322 -7.54 9.36 8.08
N LEU A 323 -8.84 9.15 8.33
CA LEU A 323 -9.28 8.40 9.51
C LEU A 323 -8.74 6.97 9.43
N LYS A 324 -8.56 6.31 10.57
CA LYS A 324 -8.06 4.93 10.62
C LYS A 324 -8.98 3.96 9.85
N SER A 325 -10.28 4.09 9.98
CA SER A 325 -11.27 3.30 9.22
C SER A 325 -12.56 4.11 8.99
N SER A 326 -13.53 3.54 8.28
CA SER A 326 -14.90 4.06 8.24
C SER A 326 -15.88 3.31 9.17
N ALA A 327 -15.37 2.38 9.99
CA ALA A 327 -16.14 1.69 11.03
C ALA A 327 -16.20 2.56 12.28
N PHE A 328 -17.12 3.52 12.33
CA PHE A 328 -17.27 4.42 13.47
C PHE A 328 -18.73 4.81 13.72
N THR A 329 -19.01 5.14 14.99
CA THR A 329 -20.25 5.79 15.42
C THR A 329 -20.05 7.29 15.52
N ILE A 330 -21.12 8.05 15.39
CA ILE A 330 -21.13 9.52 15.45
C ILE A 330 -22.02 9.92 16.63
N THR A 331 -21.47 10.75 17.53
CA THR A 331 -22.20 11.35 18.64
C THR A 331 -22.09 12.86 18.57
N HIS A 332 -23.21 13.56 18.62
CA HIS A 332 -23.22 15.01 18.79
C HIS A 332 -22.80 15.37 20.22
N THR A 333 -21.90 16.32 20.34
CA THR A 333 -21.46 16.93 21.60
C THR A 333 -22.01 18.37 21.68
N GLU A 334 -21.83 19.05 22.81
CA GLU A 334 -22.27 20.45 22.95
C GLU A 334 -21.56 21.39 21.96
N ASP A 335 -20.32 21.07 21.57
CA ASP A 335 -19.46 21.89 20.72
C ASP A 335 -19.22 21.30 19.31
N GLY A 336 -19.64 20.03 19.04
CA GLY A 336 -19.39 19.40 17.75
C GLY A 336 -19.72 17.93 17.65
N PHE A 337 -18.74 17.11 17.26
CA PHE A 337 -18.91 15.70 16.91
C PHE A 337 -17.79 14.82 17.49
N LEU A 338 -18.21 13.76 18.15
CA LEU A 338 -17.31 12.69 18.60
C LEU A 338 -17.48 11.46 17.69
N LEU A 339 -16.40 11.04 17.06
CA LEU A 339 -16.31 9.81 16.25
C LEU A 339 -15.61 8.76 17.07
N LYS A 340 -16.25 7.61 17.32
CA LYS A 340 -15.64 6.43 17.95
C LYS A 340 -15.62 5.28 16.96
N GLY A 341 -14.43 4.80 16.65
CA GLY A 341 -14.25 3.83 15.57
C GLY A 341 -13.40 2.63 15.95
N LYS A 342 -13.35 1.66 15.02
CA LYS A 342 -12.62 0.40 15.15
C LYS A 342 -11.79 0.11 13.91
N GLY A 343 -10.61 -0.49 14.13
CA GLY A 343 -9.75 -0.98 13.09
C GLY A 343 -8.94 0.09 12.36
N TRP A 344 -8.02 -0.37 11.51
CA TRP A 344 -7.13 0.47 10.69
C TRP A 344 -7.04 -0.09 9.27
N GLY A 345 -7.57 0.64 8.32
CA GLY A 345 -7.71 0.25 6.93
C GLY A 345 -9.11 -0.24 6.56
N HIS A 346 -9.23 -0.71 5.34
CA HIS A 346 -10.51 -1.12 4.74
C HIS A 346 -11.10 -2.41 5.34
N GLY A 347 -10.29 -3.23 6.02
CA GLY A 347 -10.75 -4.46 6.70
C GLY A 347 -11.05 -5.65 5.79
N VAL A 348 -10.86 -5.54 4.47
CA VAL A 348 -11.14 -6.61 3.51
C VAL A 348 -9.98 -7.60 3.44
N GLY A 349 -10.28 -8.89 3.42
CA GLY A 349 -9.29 -9.97 3.34
C GLY A 349 -8.46 -10.13 4.60
N LEU A 350 -7.14 -10.28 4.47
CA LEU A 350 -6.25 -10.57 5.62
C LEU A 350 -6.09 -9.36 6.54
N CYS A 351 -6.33 -9.57 7.83
CA CYS A 351 -5.95 -8.66 8.90
C CYS A 351 -4.50 -8.94 9.32
N GLN A 352 -3.58 -7.99 9.11
CA GLN A 352 -2.16 -8.19 9.41
C GLN A 352 -1.92 -8.50 10.90
N ILE A 353 -2.58 -7.78 11.81
CA ILE A 353 -2.46 -8.03 13.26
C ILE A 353 -3.03 -9.40 13.61
N GLY A 354 -4.22 -9.77 13.10
CA GLY A 354 -4.82 -11.07 13.34
C GLY A 354 -3.94 -12.22 12.81
N ALA A 355 -3.40 -12.09 11.61
CA ALA A 355 -2.50 -13.08 11.01
C ALA A 355 -1.17 -13.21 11.79
N ALA A 356 -0.62 -12.12 12.32
CA ALA A 356 0.57 -12.16 13.18
C ALA A 356 0.28 -12.90 14.50
N VAL A 357 -0.88 -12.66 15.12
CA VAL A 357 -1.32 -13.41 16.31
C VAL A 357 -1.48 -14.90 16.00
N MET A 358 -2.07 -15.26 14.85
CA MET A 358 -2.19 -16.67 14.44
C MET A 358 -0.80 -17.30 14.25
N GLY A 359 0.12 -16.63 13.53
CA GLY A 359 1.48 -17.11 13.34
C GLY A 359 2.24 -17.31 14.68
N ASN A 360 2.06 -16.38 15.63
CA ASN A 360 2.66 -16.49 16.96
C ASN A 360 2.05 -17.64 17.80
N LYS A 361 0.79 -18.00 17.54
CA LYS A 361 0.11 -19.18 18.14
C LYS A 361 0.47 -20.51 17.45
N GLY A 362 1.34 -20.49 16.43
CA GLY A 362 1.81 -21.70 15.73
C GLY A 362 0.94 -22.17 14.58
N PHE A 363 0.01 -21.36 14.12
CA PHE A 363 -0.72 -21.64 12.86
C PHE A 363 0.26 -21.58 11.69
N ARG A 364 0.12 -22.51 10.75
CA ARG A 364 0.89 -22.52 9.51
C ARG A 364 0.35 -21.45 8.55
N TYR A 365 1.19 -20.97 7.64
CA TYR A 365 0.76 -19.98 6.64
C TYR A 365 -0.46 -20.44 5.81
N ARG A 366 -0.58 -21.74 5.53
CA ARG A 366 -1.75 -22.31 4.84
C ARG A 366 -3.04 -22.19 5.65
N ASP A 367 -2.96 -22.39 6.97
CA ASP A 367 -4.11 -22.22 7.87
C ASP A 367 -4.54 -20.74 7.95
N ILE A 368 -3.55 -19.82 7.96
CA ILE A 368 -3.79 -18.38 7.94
C ILE A 368 -4.48 -17.97 6.63
N LEU A 369 -3.99 -18.46 5.50
CA LEU A 369 -4.56 -18.17 4.18
C LEU A 369 -5.98 -18.70 4.04
N GLU A 370 -6.24 -19.96 4.42
CA GLU A 370 -7.58 -20.55 4.42
C GLU A 370 -8.53 -19.79 5.35
N TYR A 371 -8.00 -19.30 6.49
CA TYR A 371 -8.82 -18.51 7.40
C TYR A 371 -9.30 -17.21 6.78
N TYR A 372 -8.44 -16.43 6.11
CA TYR A 372 -8.80 -15.12 5.55
C TYR A 372 -9.35 -15.16 4.12
N TYR A 373 -9.06 -16.22 3.36
CA TYR A 373 -9.50 -16.42 1.97
C TYR A 373 -10.09 -17.82 1.80
N PRO A 374 -11.24 -18.10 2.43
CA PRO A 374 -11.83 -19.44 2.40
C PRO A 374 -12.20 -19.87 0.98
N GLY A 375 -11.99 -21.17 0.70
CA GLY A 375 -12.31 -21.78 -0.59
C GLY A 375 -11.31 -21.47 -1.70
N THR A 376 -10.19 -20.81 -1.39
CA THR A 376 -9.09 -20.63 -2.35
C THR A 376 -8.15 -21.82 -2.32
N GLU A 377 -7.42 -22.02 -3.42
CA GLU A 377 -6.35 -23.01 -3.53
C GLU A 377 -5.00 -22.32 -3.69
N ILE A 378 -3.94 -22.88 -3.08
CA ILE A 378 -2.57 -22.47 -3.35
C ILE A 378 -2.07 -23.25 -4.56
N LYS A 379 -1.70 -22.54 -5.63
CA LYS A 379 -1.12 -23.11 -6.85
C LYS A 379 0.18 -22.41 -7.23
N SER A 380 1.04 -23.12 -7.96
CA SER A 380 2.17 -22.49 -8.63
C SER A 380 1.69 -21.70 -9.84
N ILE A 381 2.24 -20.51 -10.04
CA ILE A 381 1.97 -19.65 -11.21
C ILE A 381 2.24 -20.43 -12.52
N ASP A 382 3.30 -21.25 -12.57
CA ASP A 382 3.64 -22.06 -13.74
C ASP A 382 2.55 -23.06 -14.12
N SER A 383 1.74 -23.50 -13.15
CA SER A 383 0.61 -24.42 -13.40
C SER A 383 -0.63 -23.74 -13.99
N LEU A 384 -0.66 -22.39 -14.01
CA LEU A 384 -1.79 -21.61 -14.52
C LEU A 384 -1.58 -21.13 -15.97
N SER A 385 -0.38 -21.35 -16.51
CA SER A 385 0.00 -20.94 -17.88
C SER A 385 -0.32 -22.07 -18.88
N CYS A 386 -1.60 -22.40 -19.04
CA CYS A 386 -2.07 -23.32 -20.09
C CYS A 386 -3.27 -22.73 -20.82
#